data_2ba3c90670bbb32a1369562704ff91ca
#
_entry.id   2ba3c90670bbb32a1369562704ff91ca
#
_cell.length_a   1.000
_cell.length_b   1.000
_cell.length_c   1.000
_cell.angle_alpha   90.00
_cell.angle_beta   90.00
_cell.angle_gamma   90.00
#
_symmetry.space_group_name_H-M   'P 1'
#
loop_
_entity.id
_entity.type
_entity.pdbx_description
1 polymer ?
#
loop_
_entity_poly.entity_id
_entity_poly.type
_entity_poly.pdbx_seq_one_letter_code
_entity_poly.pdbx_strand_id
1 'polypeptide(L)'
;MNKSNVLKVGIASSVLLATALCTNVKVLGATNDVINDVRYVNSTLVDFDCNKYNAKMRNLPKEQYDRLSQDEKAKVDQNMMLFGMCYGLVSNGHSNQFVEPNIPRKVDGVSWNLAKSKLENNNLKIVESLKNGTSFFPRNALVGNEYVQALNNWKFPFKKEKNGYYSFDSNKLFVVKDYANKKFILKSGNKYGFYPFNNENDDTKNPDKRNLYFTARFDIPFLMTKDGKTLNSETGKYDDMVFDFSGDDDVWVYVDDELVLDLGGAHTQLKGNINFAKNKVWYELVASNDQKTNERNVEKKAFFNKLSQGKHTLKVFYMERAGGDSNLKVTFNLQSSGVKVRHIDKETGNILKEDYQSGEIGKVIKTAGMNFDNYVLIESPEKADVVLKEEEQIVNYYYSKFYDINVKYIDINNNKEIATSERMNKRVNSEYATDKKDIQGYTFVKVVGEPKGKVVSNIDVKYFYKKNSTIR
;
A
#
# COMPACT_ATOMS: atom_id res chain seq x y z
N MET A 1 -51.06 47.38 72.24
CA MET A 1 -50.81 48.53 71.29
C MET A 1 -49.54 48.26 70.47
N ASN A 2 -49.72 48.26 69.26
CA ASN A 2 -48.85 48.64 68.12
C ASN A 2 -47.54 47.92 67.80
N LYS A 3 -47.66 47.32 66.64
CA LYS A 3 -46.87 47.46 65.42
C LYS A 3 -45.49 46.76 65.38
N SER A 4 -45.43 45.61 64.72
CA SER A 4 -45.03 45.38 63.36
C SER A 4 -43.69 46.00 62.97
N ASN A 5 -42.74 45.17 62.78
CA ASN A 5 -41.84 45.32 61.57
C ASN A 5 -41.35 43.95 61.13
N VAL A 6 -41.74 43.66 59.92
CA VAL A 6 -41.40 42.46 59.18
C VAL A 6 -39.99 42.63 58.68
N LEU A 7 -39.09 41.79 59.14
CA LEU A 7 -37.80 41.61 58.45
C LEU A 7 -37.84 40.27 57.75
N LYS A 8 -38.00 40.31 56.47
CA LYS A 8 -37.87 39.14 55.63
C LYS A 8 -36.40 38.71 55.61
N VAL A 9 -36.06 37.75 56.41
CA VAL A 9 -34.82 36.99 56.23
C VAL A 9 -35.16 35.78 55.40
N GLY A 10 -34.66 35.79 54.17
CA GLY A 10 -34.77 34.64 53.27
C GLY A 10 -34.04 33.49 53.92
N ILE A 11 -34.79 32.50 54.33
CA ILE A 11 -34.25 31.17 54.62
C ILE A 11 -33.86 30.54 53.30
N ALA A 12 -32.56 30.63 53.00
CA ALA A 12 -31.99 29.73 52.03
C ALA A 12 -32.10 28.33 52.63
N SER A 13 -33.11 27.61 52.18
CA SER A 13 -33.19 26.17 52.40
C SER A 13 -32.02 25.54 51.69
N SER A 14 -30.94 25.35 52.39
CA SER A 14 -29.93 24.39 52.01
C SER A 14 -30.58 23.01 52.13
N VAL A 15 -31.29 22.65 51.10
CA VAL A 15 -31.55 21.24 50.79
C VAL A 15 -30.17 20.64 50.59
N LEU A 16 -29.61 20.06 51.63
CA LEU A 16 -28.60 19.04 51.47
C LEU A 16 -29.28 17.93 50.68
N LEU A 17 -29.21 18.05 49.37
CA LEU A 17 -29.26 16.87 48.51
C LEU A 17 -28.03 16.06 48.91
N ALA A 18 -28.23 15.14 49.84
CA ALA A 18 -27.42 13.95 49.88
C ALA A 18 -27.69 13.23 48.55
N THR A 19 -27.09 13.74 47.49
CA THR A 19 -26.82 12.92 46.35
C THR A 19 -25.98 11.79 46.89
N ALA A 20 -26.65 10.67 47.20
CA ALA A 20 -26.00 9.41 47.17
C ALA A 20 -25.24 9.43 45.84
N LEU A 21 -23.97 9.73 45.91
CA LEU A 21 -23.01 9.29 44.95
C LEU A 21 -23.08 7.75 44.98
N CYS A 22 -24.17 7.21 44.43
CA CYS A 22 -24.03 5.97 43.73
C CYS A 22 -22.97 6.29 42.67
N THR A 23 -21.73 6.17 43.06
CA THR A 23 -20.70 5.83 42.15
C THR A 23 -21.23 4.55 41.49
N ASN A 24 -21.98 4.75 40.41
CA ASN A 24 -21.97 3.78 39.34
C ASN A 24 -20.50 3.65 38.99
N VAL A 25 -19.78 2.82 39.74
CA VAL A 25 -18.68 2.07 39.19
C VAL A 25 -19.36 1.31 38.08
N LYS A 26 -19.49 1.93 36.90
CA LYS A 26 -19.49 1.22 35.69
C LYS A 26 -18.23 0.38 35.82
N VAL A 27 -18.40 -0.86 36.21
CA VAL A 27 -17.53 -1.91 35.72
C VAL A 27 -17.56 -1.65 34.23
N LEU A 28 -16.53 -1.05 33.73
CA LEU A 28 -16.24 -0.98 32.29
C LEU A 28 -16.01 -2.44 31.89
N GLY A 29 -17.10 -3.19 31.81
CA GLY A 29 -17.16 -4.31 30.90
C GLY A 29 -16.81 -3.69 29.57
N ALA A 30 -15.71 -4.12 28.96
CA ALA A 30 -15.24 -3.62 27.70
C ALA A 30 -16.43 -3.60 26.73
N THR A 31 -16.94 -2.40 26.45
CA THR A 31 -18.00 -2.24 25.45
C THR A 31 -17.36 -2.61 24.13
N ASN A 32 -17.84 -3.68 23.52
CA ASN A 32 -17.40 -4.12 22.19
C ASN A 32 -17.95 -3.15 21.16
N ASP A 33 -17.49 -1.90 21.17
CA ASP A 33 -18.00 -0.86 20.31
C ASP A 33 -17.64 -1.11 18.84
N VAL A 34 -18.59 -0.89 17.95
CA VAL A 34 -18.40 -0.96 16.51
C VAL A 34 -17.50 0.18 16.07
N ILE A 35 -16.45 -0.13 15.32
CA ILE A 35 -15.55 0.85 14.72
C ILE A 35 -16.00 1.10 13.29
N ASN A 36 -16.48 2.32 13.02
CA ASN A 36 -17.02 2.70 11.72
C ASN A 36 -15.97 3.36 10.80
N ASP A 37 -14.91 3.94 11.35
CA ASP A 37 -13.85 4.56 10.56
C ASP A 37 -12.85 3.49 10.12
N VAL A 38 -13.18 2.83 9.00
CA VAL A 38 -12.45 1.68 8.48
C VAL A 38 -12.22 1.78 6.97
N ARG A 39 -11.13 1.17 6.53
CA ARG A 39 -10.91 0.82 5.13
C ARG A 39 -11.21 -0.65 4.92
N TYR A 40 -12.11 -0.93 4.01
CA TYR A 40 -12.41 -2.29 3.58
C TYR A 40 -11.49 -2.73 2.44
N VAL A 41 -10.95 -3.94 2.55
CA VAL A 41 -10.22 -4.61 1.47
C VAL A 41 -10.93 -5.91 1.08
N ASN A 42 -10.68 -6.39 -0.13
CA ASN A 42 -11.20 -7.71 -0.53
C ASN A 42 -10.47 -8.80 0.24
N SER A 43 -11.21 -9.81 0.66
CA SER A 43 -10.66 -10.94 1.37
C SER A 43 -11.30 -12.25 0.95
N THR A 44 -10.55 -13.33 1.16
CA THR A 44 -11.03 -14.70 1.07
C THR A 44 -10.54 -15.43 2.30
N LEU A 45 -11.47 -16.00 3.06
CA LEU A 45 -11.15 -16.78 4.26
C LEU A 45 -11.76 -18.17 4.13
N VAL A 46 -11.03 -19.17 4.57
CA VAL A 46 -11.49 -20.58 4.58
C VAL A 46 -11.27 -21.19 5.94
N ASP A 47 -12.33 -21.72 6.50
CA ASP A 47 -12.37 -22.44 7.78
C ASP A 47 -12.33 -23.93 7.52
N PHE A 48 -11.36 -24.65 8.09
CA PHE A 48 -11.16 -26.08 7.88
C PHE A 48 -11.59 -26.90 9.08
N ASP A 49 -12.31 -28.00 8.83
CA ASP A 49 -12.75 -28.91 9.87
C ASP A 49 -11.65 -29.93 10.23
N CYS A 50 -10.66 -29.47 10.97
CA CYS A 50 -9.59 -30.36 11.43
C CYS A 50 -10.07 -31.46 12.37
N ASN A 51 -11.20 -31.32 13.06
CA ASN A 51 -11.72 -32.36 13.92
C ASN A 51 -12.24 -33.57 13.13
N LYS A 52 -13.01 -33.33 12.08
CA LYS A 52 -13.44 -34.39 11.15
C LYS A 52 -12.25 -35.02 10.45
N TYR A 53 -11.32 -34.19 10.01
CA TYR A 53 -10.12 -34.59 9.33
C TYR A 53 -9.22 -35.44 10.26
N ASN A 54 -8.93 -34.95 11.46
CA ASN A 54 -8.13 -35.66 12.47
C ASN A 54 -8.77 -36.98 12.90
N ALA A 55 -10.08 -37.03 13.07
CA ALA A 55 -10.77 -38.26 13.41
C ALA A 55 -10.63 -39.33 12.31
N LYS A 56 -10.75 -38.88 11.03
CA LYS A 56 -10.60 -39.77 9.87
C LYS A 56 -9.15 -40.20 9.65
N MET A 57 -8.19 -39.35 9.89
CA MET A 57 -6.77 -39.57 9.60
C MET A 57 -6.00 -40.21 10.77
N ARG A 58 -6.35 -39.89 12.03
CA ARG A 58 -5.78 -40.54 13.22
C ARG A 58 -6.03 -42.05 13.22
N ASN A 59 -7.08 -42.48 12.56
CA ASN A 59 -7.49 -43.89 12.47
C ASN A 59 -7.08 -44.53 11.13
N LEU A 60 -6.30 -43.87 10.28
CA LEU A 60 -5.84 -44.44 9.03
C LEU A 60 -4.43 -45.02 9.21
N PRO A 61 -4.30 -46.37 9.48
CA PRO A 61 -3.00 -47.03 9.54
C PRO A 61 -2.24 -46.85 8.22
N LYS A 62 -0.90 -46.84 8.28
CA LYS A 62 -0.05 -46.73 7.09
C LYS A 62 -0.45 -47.71 5.98
N GLU A 63 -0.80 -48.91 6.35
CA GLU A 63 -1.26 -49.93 5.41
C GLU A 63 -2.57 -49.57 4.69
N GLN A 64 -3.46 -48.79 5.32
CA GLN A 64 -4.67 -48.32 4.68
C GLN A 64 -4.39 -47.09 3.79
N TYR A 65 -3.50 -46.19 4.21
CA TYR A 65 -3.03 -45.11 3.34
C TYR A 65 -2.39 -45.65 2.06
N ASP A 66 -1.53 -46.68 2.19
CA ASP A 66 -0.85 -47.29 1.05
C ASP A 66 -1.83 -47.93 0.03
N ARG A 67 -3.03 -48.30 0.48
CA ARG A 67 -4.11 -48.88 -0.35
C ARG A 67 -5.00 -47.83 -1.04
N LEU A 68 -4.90 -46.57 -0.67
CA LEU A 68 -5.68 -45.50 -1.32
C LEU A 68 -5.25 -45.32 -2.77
N SER A 69 -6.20 -44.97 -3.62
CA SER A 69 -5.91 -44.50 -4.98
C SER A 69 -5.01 -43.28 -4.97
N GLN A 70 -4.36 -42.97 -6.10
CA GLN A 70 -3.52 -41.78 -6.21
C GLN A 70 -4.31 -40.49 -5.93
N ASP A 71 -5.57 -40.42 -6.38
CA ASP A 71 -6.43 -39.26 -6.14
C ASP A 71 -6.82 -39.11 -4.66
N GLU A 72 -7.07 -40.23 -3.96
CA GLU A 72 -7.36 -40.20 -2.53
C GLU A 72 -6.10 -39.88 -1.72
N LYS A 73 -4.94 -40.42 -2.10
CA LYS A 73 -3.65 -40.02 -1.51
C LYS A 73 -3.36 -38.52 -1.74
N ALA A 74 -3.59 -38.02 -2.95
CA ALA A 74 -3.40 -36.62 -3.24
C ALA A 74 -4.29 -35.71 -2.39
N LYS A 75 -5.55 -36.10 -2.14
CA LYS A 75 -6.46 -35.38 -1.23
C LYS A 75 -5.98 -35.42 0.21
N VAL A 76 -5.54 -36.57 0.68
CA VAL A 76 -4.97 -36.76 2.00
C VAL A 76 -3.70 -35.93 2.15
N ASP A 77 -2.76 -36.06 1.21
CA ASP A 77 -1.50 -35.33 1.22
C ASP A 77 -1.70 -33.82 1.10
N GLN A 78 -2.69 -33.37 0.31
CA GLN A 78 -3.04 -31.96 0.16
C GLN A 78 -3.51 -31.35 1.47
N ASN A 79 -4.36 -32.05 2.18
CA ASN A 79 -4.87 -31.59 3.46
C ASN A 79 -3.80 -31.66 4.55
N MET A 80 -2.96 -32.69 4.51
CA MET A 80 -1.81 -32.81 5.42
C MET A 80 -0.79 -31.73 5.20
N MET A 81 -0.57 -31.27 3.97
CA MET A 81 0.36 -30.17 3.69
C MET A 81 -0.14 -28.82 4.21
N LEU A 82 -1.41 -28.51 4.00
CA LEU A 82 -2.00 -27.26 4.48
C LEU A 82 -1.99 -27.20 6.01
N PHE A 83 -2.29 -28.32 6.67
CA PHE A 83 -2.40 -28.42 8.13
C PHE A 83 -1.51 -29.50 8.73
N GLY A 84 -0.37 -29.82 8.10
CA GLY A 84 0.58 -30.89 8.51
C GLY A 84 1.07 -30.82 9.94
N MET A 85 0.54 -29.89 10.71
CA MET A 85 0.74 -29.75 12.14
C MET A 85 -0.55 -29.76 12.94
N CYS A 86 -1.68 -30.20 12.37
CA CYS A 86 -2.80 -30.61 13.21
C CYS A 86 -2.27 -31.63 14.21
N TYR A 87 -2.14 -31.19 15.44
CA TYR A 87 -1.55 -31.94 16.55
C TYR A 87 -2.06 -33.39 16.55
N GLY A 88 -1.19 -34.34 16.36
CA GLY A 88 -1.50 -35.78 16.34
C GLY A 88 -1.04 -36.52 15.10
N LEU A 89 -0.79 -35.89 13.97
CA LEU A 89 -0.17 -36.53 12.80
C LEU A 89 1.35 -36.64 12.97
N VAL A 90 1.93 -35.78 13.80
CA VAL A 90 3.35 -35.76 14.16
C VAL A 90 3.76 -37.05 14.91
N SER A 91 2.86 -37.64 15.68
CA SER A 91 3.16 -38.84 16.49
C SER A 91 3.29 -40.15 15.68
N ASN A 92 2.82 -40.18 14.44
CA ASN A 92 2.77 -41.41 13.62
C ASN A 92 3.88 -41.52 12.57
N GLY A 93 4.99 -40.77 12.72
CA GLY A 93 6.16 -40.90 11.85
C GLY A 93 6.03 -40.22 10.48
N HIS A 94 4.91 -39.57 10.19
CA HIS A 94 4.69 -38.85 8.93
C HIS A 94 5.21 -37.40 8.96
N SER A 95 5.54 -36.85 10.14
CA SER A 95 6.03 -35.48 10.33
C SER A 95 7.35 -35.19 9.61
N ASN A 96 8.16 -36.22 9.37
CA ASN A 96 9.46 -36.04 8.71
C ASN A 96 9.37 -35.93 7.18
N GLN A 97 8.19 -36.16 6.59
CA GLN A 97 8.02 -36.06 5.13
C GLN A 97 7.66 -34.66 4.63
N PHE A 98 7.24 -33.79 5.53
CA PHE A 98 6.79 -32.42 5.19
C PHE A 98 7.84 -31.33 5.48
N VAL A 99 8.95 -31.72 6.11
CA VAL A 99 10.11 -30.87 6.26
C VAL A 99 11.13 -31.36 5.26
N GLU A 100 11.34 -30.64 4.17
CA GLU A 100 12.48 -30.96 3.34
C GLU A 100 13.75 -30.94 4.17
N PRO A 101 14.55 -32.01 4.16
CA PRO A 101 15.78 -32.08 4.95
C PRO A 101 16.80 -31.00 4.56
N ASN A 102 16.61 -30.33 3.45
CA ASN A 102 17.53 -29.33 2.88
C ASN A 102 17.04 -27.88 3.03
N ILE A 103 15.82 -27.63 3.56
CA ILE A 103 15.42 -26.26 3.89
C ILE A 103 16.02 -25.95 5.27
N PRO A 104 16.99 -25.03 5.36
CA PRO A 104 17.64 -24.75 6.64
C PRO A 104 16.58 -24.17 7.61
N ARG A 105 16.22 -24.91 8.63
CA ARG A 105 15.54 -24.37 9.81
C ARG A 105 16.51 -23.42 10.49
N LYS A 106 16.48 -22.16 10.17
CA LYS A 106 17.44 -21.22 10.74
C LYS A 106 16.96 -20.53 11.99
N VAL A 107 15.64 -20.42 12.23
CA VAL A 107 15.09 -19.75 13.42
C VAL A 107 13.70 -20.29 13.73
N ASP A 108 13.48 -20.75 14.95
CA ASP A 108 12.19 -21.03 15.62
C ASP A 108 10.95 -21.34 14.75
N GLY A 109 11.06 -22.32 13.86
CA GLY A 109 9.95 -22.78 13.06
C GLY A 109 9.79 -22.10 11.69
N VAL A 110 10.48 -21.01 11.39
CA VAL A 110 10.43 -20.40 10.05
C VAL A 110 11.01 -21.35 9.01
N SER A 111 10.25 -21.59 7.97
CA SER A 111 10.64 -22.38 6.81
C SER A 111 10.57 -21.48 5.57
N TRP A 112 11.71 -20.95 5.17
CA TRP A 112 11.86 -20.13 3.98
C TRP A 112 11.64 -20.94 2.70
N ASN A 113 11.11 -20.28 1.67
CA ASN A 113 10.89 -20.86 0.34
C ASN A 113 9.86 -22.01 0.33
N LEU A 114 8.93 -22.04 1.26
CA LEU A 114 7.78 -22.95 1.18
C LEU A 114 6.83 -22.56 0.05
N ALA A 115 6.64 -21.26 -0.14
CA ALA A 115 5.79 -20.74 -1.21
C ALA A 115 6.59 -20.43 -2.46
N LYS A 116 5.98 -20.61 -3.64
CA LYS A 116 6.57 -20.20 -4.90
C LYS A 116 6.78 -18.68 -4.93
N SER A 117 7.85 -18.25 -5.57
CA SER A 117 8.19 -16.83 -5.71
C SER A 117 7.17 -16.02 -6.52
N LYS A 118 6.30 -16.69 -7.28
CA LYS A 118 5.21 -16.07 -8.05
C LYS A 118 3.90 -16.78 -7.81
N LEU A 119 2.82 -15.99 -7.78
CA LEU A 119 1.46 -16.54 -7.74
C LEU A 119 1.14 -17.22 -9.08
N GLU A 120 0.42 -18.33 -9.01
CA GLU A 120 -0.11 -19.01 -10.19
C GLU A 120 -1.63 -18.90 -10.23
N ASN A 121 -2.16 -18.34 -11.31
CA ASN A 121 -3.59 -18.05 -11.42
C ASN A 121 -4.15 -17.25 -10.22
N ASN A 122 -3.40 -16.24 -9.80
CA ASN A 122 -3.74 -15.38 -8.65
C ASN A 122 -3.85 -16.15 -7.32
N ASN A 123 -3.13 -17.25 -7.17
CA ASN A 123 -3.15 -18.08 -5.97
C ASN A 123 -1.73 -18.51 -5.58
N LEU A 124 -1.48 -18.54 -4.26
CA LEU A 124 -0.25 -19.06 -3.70
C LEU A 124 -0.14 -20.56 -3.96
N LYS A 125 1.03 -21.01 -4.38
CA LYS A 125 1.40 -22.40 -4.54
C LYS A 125 2.56 -22.74 -3.63
N ILE A 126 2.47 -23.89 -2.98
CA ILE A 126 3.60 -24.47 -2.25
C ILE A 126 4.57 -25.10 -3.24
N VAL A 127 5.85 -25.14 -2.90
CA VAL A 127 6.92 -25.63 -3.79
C VAL A 127 6.73 -27.12 -4.12
N GLU A 128 7.01 -27.51 -5.35
CA GLU A 128 6.73 -28.88 -5.86
C GLU A 128 7.49 -29.99 -5.14
N SER A 129 8.63 -29.69 -4.54
CA SER A 129 9.38 -30.64 -3.71
C SER A 129 8.58 -31.19 -2.53
N LEU A 130 7.51 -30.49 -2.13
CA LEU A 130 6.55 -30.93 -1.13
C LEU A 130 5.34 -31.64 -1.77
N LYS A 131 5.54 -32.43 -2.81
CA LYS A 131 4.53 -33.21 -3.54
C LYS A 131 3.27 -32.44 -3.97
N ASN A 132 3.17 -32.22 -5.28
CA ASN A 132 1.95 -31.90 -6.04
C ASN A 132 1.44 -30.46 -6.06
N GLY A 133 2.27 -29.43 -5.90
CA GLY A 133 1.90 -28.05 -6.21
C GLY A 133 0.59 -27.60 -5.56
N THR A 134 0.40 -27.94 -4.29
CA THR A 134 -0.82 -27.69 -3.52
C THR A 134 -1.15 -26.23 -3.51
N SER A 135 -2.39 -25.90 -3.84
CA SER A 135 -2.90 -24.52 -3.82
C SER A 135 -3.28 -24.13 -2.41
N PHE A 136 -2.85 -22.98 -1.95
CA PHE A 136 -3.24 -22.41 -0.65
C PHE A 136 -4.75 -22.27 -0.49
N PHE A 137 -5.45 -21.98 -1.60
CA PHE A 137 -6.90 -22.04 -1.71
C PHE A 137 -7.25 -22.96 -2.86
N PRO A 138 -7.40 -24.27 -2.62
CA PRO A 138 -7.75 -25.19 -3.68
C PRO A 138 -9.10 -24.81 -4.27
N ARG A 139 -9.14 -24.49 -5.56
CA ARG A 139 -10.39 -24.12 -6.26
C ARG A 139 -11.46 -25.21 -6.15
N ASN A 140 -11.05 -26.45 -6.00
CA ASN A 140 -11.92 -27.63 -6.00
C ASN A 140 -12.07 -28.31 -4.62
N ALA A 141 -11.33 -27.90 -3.59
CA ALA A 141 -11.59 -28.37 -2.22
C ALA A 141 -12.95 -27.89 -1.71
N LEU A 142 -13.56 -27.00 -2.47
CA LEU A 142 -14.92 -26.49 -2.24
C LEU A 142 -16.03 -27.52 -2.52
N VAL A 143 -15.73 -28.71 -2.98
CA VAL A 143 -16.74 -29.68 -3.39
C VAL A 143 -16.85 -30.89 -2.44
N GLY A 144 -15.94 -31.06 -1.52
CA GLY A 144 -15.96 -32.16 -0.57
C GLY A 144 -15.87 -31.67 0.86
N ASN A 145 -16.58 -32.22 1.74
CA ASN A 145 -16.77 -32.16 3.18
C ASN A 145 -15.53 -31.84 4.09
N GLU A 146 -14.49 -31.20 3.60
CA GLU A 146 -13.22 -31.06 4.29
C GLU A 146 -12.98 -29.67 4.91
N TYR A 147 -13.82 -28.71 4.58
CA TYR A 147 -13.86 -27.41 5.25
C TYR A 147 -15.28 -27.10 5.71
N VAL A 148 -15.35 -26.27 6.74
CA VAL A 148 -16.62 -25.88 7.35
C VAL A 148 -17.26 -24.74 6.56
N GLN A 149 -16.45 -23.76 6.18
CA GLN A 149 -16.92 -22.55 5.57
C GLN A 149 -15.86 -21.89 4.66
N ALA A 150 -16.30 -21.32 3.55
CA ALA A 150 -15.50 -20.44 2.71
C ALA A 150 -16.20 -19.12 2.50
N LEU A 151 -15.51 -18.02 2.82
CA LEU A 151 -15.99 -16.64 2.68
C LEU A 151 -15.23 -15.98 1.54
N ASN A 152 -15.74 -16.16 0.31
CA ASN A 152 -15.12 -15.64 -0.90
C ASN A 152 -15.61 -14.22 -1.22
N ASN A 153 -14.68 -13.33 -1.58
CA ASN A 153 -14.97 -11.93 -1.93
C ASN A 153 -15.69 -11.17 -0.80
N TRP A 154 -15.29 -11.41 0.42
CA TRP A 154 -15.77 -10.65 1.57
C TRP A 154 -14.93 -9.40 1.74
N LYS A 155 -15.49 -8.42 2.46
CA LYS A 155 -14.80 -7.19 2.83
C LYS A 155 -14.24 -7.31 4.24
N PHE A 156 -12.91 -7.20 4.37
CA PHE A 156 -12.23 -7.19 5.67
C PHE A 156 -11.87 -5.76 6.07
N PRO A 157 -12.19 -5.32 7.31
CA PRO A 157 -11.97 -3.96 7.76
C PRO A 157 -10.60 -3.78 8.42
N PHE A 158 -9.88 -2.74 8.05
CA PHE A 158 -8.76 -2.20 8.79
C PHE A 158 -9.18 -0.86 9.40
N LYS A 159 -8.93 -0.66 10.69
CA LYS A 159 -9.21 0.59 11.39
C LYS A 159 -8.38 1.71 10.78
N LYS A 160 -9.00 2.83 10.51
CA LYS A 160 -8.35 4.03 10.02
C LYS A 160 -7.79 4.83 11.20
N GLU A 161 -6.52 5.17 11.15
CA GLU A 161 -5.83 5.94 12.17
C GLU A 161 -5.71 7.42 11.75
N LYS A 162 -5.56 8.32 12.72
CA LYS A 162 -5.53 9.78 12.46
C LYS A 162 -4.41 10.22 11.52
N ASN A 163 -3.30 9.51 11.53
CA ASN A 163 -2.14 9.79 10.67
C ASN A 163 -2.27 9.27 9.23
N GLY A 164 -3.43 8.68 8.86
CA GLY A 164 -3.65 8.09 7.53
C GLY A 164 -3.17 6.65 7.40
N TYR A 165 -2.74 6.02 8.50
CA TYR A 165 -2.45 4.60 8.55
C TYR A 165 -3.73 3.79 8.73
N TYR A 166 -3.65 2.52 8.38
CA TYR A 166 -4.68 1.51 8.59
C TYR A 166 -4.12 0.40 9.43
N SER A 167 -4.88 -0.07 10.42
CA SER A 167 -4.41 -1.08 11.35
C SER A 167 -5.45 -2.14 11.69
N PHE A 168 -4.98 -3.33 12.00
CA PHE A 168 -5.70 -4.37 12.72
C PHE A 168 -4.75 -4.97 13.77
N ASP A 169 -5.20 -5.07 15.01
CA ASP A 169 -4.43 -5.66 16.12
C ASP A 169 -5.37 -6.58 16.92
N SER A 170 -5.22 -7.88 16.78
CA SER A 170 -6.11 -8.88 17.40
C SER A 170 -6.12 -8.84 18.94
N ASN A 171 -5.15 -8.18 19.56
CA ASN A 171 -5.15 -7.93 21.00
C ASN A 171 -6.11 -6.80 21.44
N LYS A 172 -6.60 -6.00 20.49
CA LYS A 172 -7.44 -4.82 20.75
C LYS A 172 -8.71 -4.79 19.92
N LEU A 173 -8.72 -5.53 18.83
CA LEU A 173 -9.76 -5.53 17.80
C LEU A 173 -10.17 -6.96 17.46
N PHE A 174 -11.44 -7.13 17.11
CA PHE A 174 -11.92 -8.37 16.54
C PHE A 174 -12.97 -8.11 15.47
N VAL A 175 -13.31 -9.13 14.70
CA VAL A 175 -14.27 -9.02 13.60
C VAL A 175 -15.48 -9.91 13.84
N VAL A 176 -16.64 -9.43 13.39
CA VAL A 176 -17.91 -10.16 13.41
C VAL A 176 -18.43 -10.30 11.99
N LYS A 177 -18.92 -11.49 11.63
CA LYS A 177 -19.42 -11.80 10.29
C LYS A 177 -20.77 -11.11 10.03
N ASP A 178 -20.88 -10.33 8.95
CA ASP A 178 -22.10 -9.78 8.40
C ASP A 178 -22.41 -10.49 7.08
N TYR A 179 -23.19 -11.56 7.15
CA TYR A 179 -23.50 -12.41 6.00
C TYR A 179 -24.35 -11.70 4.94
N ALA A 180 -25.24 -10.79 5.38
CA ALA A 180 -26.12 -10.06 4.47
C ALA A 180 -25.32 -9.17 3.51
N ASN A 181 -24.24 -8.58 3.99
CA ASN A 181 -23.41 -7.63 3.24
C ASN A 181 -22.07 -8.23 2.78
N LYS A 182 -21.81 -9.51 3.06
CA LYS A 182 -20.53 -10.18 2.77
C LYS A 182 -19.32 -9.39 3.27
N LYS A 183 -19.38 -8.95 4.51
CA LYS A 183 -18.30 -8.18 5.14
C LYS A 183 -18.12 -8.60 6.60
N PHE A 184 -16.98 -8.21 7.15
CA PHE A 184 -16.76 -8.23 8.58
C PHE A 184 -17.02 -6.84 9.17
N ILE A 185 -17.61 -6.82 10.36
CA ILE A 185 -17.76 -5.63 11.19
C ILE A 185 -16.61 -5.62 12.18
N LEU A 186 -15.87 -4.50 12.25
CA LEU A 186 -14.77 -4.31 13.19
C LEU A 186 -15.31 -3.85 14.54
N LYS A 187 -14.87 -4.50 15.61
CA LYS A 187 -15.22 -4.13 16.98
C LYS A 187 -13.98 -3.97 17.84
N SER A 188 -14.07 -3.07 18.82
CA SER A 188 -13.07 -2.96 19.88
C SER A 188 -13.24 -4.09 20.89
N GLY A 189 -12.14 -4.60 21.40
CA GLY A 189 -12.11 -5.65 22.40
C GLY A 189 -10.98 -6.65 22.18
N ASN A 190 -10.69 -7.44 23.20
CA ASN A 190 -9.69 -8.51 23.13
C ASN A 190 -10.40 -9.86 23.13
N LYS A 191 -10.22 -10.61 22.05
CA LYS A 191 -10.67 -12.01 21.91
C LYS A 191 -9.53 -13.01 22.11
N TYR A 192 -8.41 -12.57 22.70
CA TYR A 192 -7.24 -13.40 22.96
C TYR A 192 -6.61 -14.00 21.70
N GLY A 193 -6.78 -13.31 20.55
CA GLY A 193 -6.22 -13.71 19.29
C GLY A 193 -7.08 -13.35 18.08
N PHE A 194 -6.65 -13.81 16.91
CA PHE A 194 -7.35 -13.63 15.64
C PHE A 194 -8.17 -14.89 15.29
N TYR A 195 -9.46 -14.84 15.55
CA TYR A 195 -10.38 -15.96 15.32
C TYR A 195 -11.59 -15.52 14.47
N PRO A 196 -11.41 -15.27 13.17
CA PRO A 196 -12.45 -14.65 12.32
C PRO A 196 -13.68 -15.55 12.11
N PHE A 197 -13.56 -16.84 12.37
CA PHE A 197 -14.66 -17.79 12.26
C PHE A 197 -15.43 -18.03 13.56
N ASN A 198 -14.88 -17.65 14.70
CA ASN A 198 -15.61 -17.67 15.96
C ASN A 198 -16.82 -16.70 15.92
N ASN A 199 -17.84 -17.00 16.73
CA ASN A 199 -18.95 -16.08 16.94
C ASN A 199 -18.57 -15.00 17.97
N GLU A 200 -19.30 -13.89 17.97
CA GLU A 200 -19.04 -12.79 18.89
C GLU A 200 -19.07 -13.19 20.37
N ASN A 201 -19.97 -14.11 20.72
CA ASN A 201 -20.18 -14.54 22.11
C ASN A 201 -19.35 -15.76 22.51
N ASP A 202 -18.54 -16.30 21.62
CA ASP A 202 -17.67 -17.43 21.97
C ASP A 202 -16.61 -17.00 22.99
N ASP A 203 -16.44 -17.84 24.03
CA ASP A 203 -15.42 -17.63 25.05
C ASP A 203 -14.04 -18.09 24.55
N THR A 204 -13.38 -17.24 23.82
CA THR A 204 -12.05 -17.52 23.28
C THR A 204 -10.91 -17.43 24.31
N LYS A 205 -11.19 -17.13 25.58
CA LYS A 205 -10.26 -17.40 26.69
C LYS A 205 -10.00 -18.90 26.83
N ASN A 206 -11.05 -19.69 26.65
CA ASN A 206 -10.93 -21.14 26.63
C ASN A 206 -10.31 -21.60 25.31
N PRO A 207 -9.11 -22.21 25.30
CA PRO A 207 -8.45 -22.69 24.07
C PRO A 207 -9.34 -23.67 23.28
N ASP A 208 -10.15 -24.49 23.94
CA ASP A 208 -11.03 -25.47 23.28
C ASP A 208 -12.17 -24.82 22.47
N LYS A 209 -12.37 -23.52 22.64
CA LYS A 209 -13.41 -22.74 21.92
C LYS A 209 -12.83 -21.92 20.76
N ARG A 210 -11.53 -21.97 20.55
CA ARG A 210 -10.86 -21.23 19.47
C ARG A 210 -10.91 -21.99 18.17
N ASN A 211 -11.20 -21.30 17.09
CA ASN A 211 -10.97 -21.83 15.75
C ASN A 211 -9.52 -21.52 15.34
N LEU A 212 -8.72 -22.55 15.21
CA LEU A 212 -7.28 -22.48 14.96
C LEU A 212 -6.89 -23.09 13.61
N TYR A 213 -7.86 -23.33 12.70
CA TYR A 213 -7.59 -24.02 11.44
C TYR A 213 -8.23 -23.26 10.29
N PHE A 214 -7.57 -22.19 9.87
CA PHE A 214 -8.09 -21.37 8.79
C PHE A 214 -6.99 -20.72 7.96
N THR A 215 -7.38 -20.30 6.78
CA THR A 215 -6.55 -19.43 5.93
C THR A 215 -7.27 -18.13 5.68
N ALA A 216 -6.50 -17.07 5.52
CA ALA A 216 -7.01 -15.76 5.13
C ALA A 216 -6.13 -15.14 4.06
N ARG A 217 -6.76 -14.50 3.09
CA ARG A 217 -6.11 -13.66 2.09
C ARG A 217 -6.71 -12.27 2.15
N PHE A 218 -5.86 -11.26 2.10
CA PHE A 218 -6.25 -9.86 2.01
C PHE A 218 -5.61 -9.23 0.78
N ASP A 219 -6.43 -8.63 -0.09
CA ASP A 219 -5.96 -7.91 -1.26
C ASP A 219 -6.03 -6.41 -0.98
N ILE A 220 -4.87 -5.76 -0.85
CA ILE A 220 -4.71 -4.35 -0.50
C ILE A 220 -4.24 -3.59 -1.76
N PRO A 221 -5.15 -2.99 -2.53
CA PRO A 221 -4.76 -2.16 -3.65
C PRO A 221 -4.13 -0.86 -3.15
N PHE A 222 -3.09 -0.39 -3.83
CA PHE A 222 -2.42 0.87 -3.49
C PHE A 222 -1.87 1.59 -4.72
N LEU A 223 -1.56 2.87 -4.53
CA LEU A 223 -0.95 3.72 -5.54
C LEU A 223 0.51 3.99 -5.15
N MET A 224 1.45 3.42 -5.90
CA MET A 224 2.87 3.65 -5.71
C MET A 224 3.26 5.03 -6.24
N THR A 225 3.84 5.86 -5.40
CA THR A 225 4.38 7.17 -5.75
C THR A 225 5.82 7.07 -6.23
N LYS A 226 6.35 8.12 -6.84
CA LYS A 226 7.71 8.14 -7.41
C LYS A 226 8.80 7.80 -6.39
N ASP A 227 8.65 8.30 -5.18
CA ASP A 227 9.62 8.18 -4.09
C ASP A 227 9.18 7.18 -3.01
N GLY A 228 8.06 6.47 -3.22
CA GLY A 228 7.52 5.52 -2.26
C GLY A 228 7.02 6.17 -0.97
N LYS A 229 6.51 7.40 -1.06
CA LYS A 229 6.01 8.14 0.10
C LYS A 229 4.55 8.52 -0.06
N THR A 230 3.87 8.67 1.07
CA THR A 230 2.47 9.11 1.13
C THR A 230 2.27 10.20 2.16
N LEU A 231 1.22 11.00 1.98
CA LEU A 231 0.91 12.09 2.89
C LEU A 231 0.41 11.55 4.25
N ASN A 232 1.10 11.94 5.33
CA ASN A 232 0.62 11.74 6.69
C ASN A 232 -0.42 12.83 7.00
N SER A 233 -1.66 12.42 7.25
CA SER A 233 -2.79 13.33 7.42
C SER A 233 -2.78 14.10 8.74
N GLU A 234 -2.01 13.66 9.72
CA GLU A 234 -1.87 14.33 11.02
C GLU A 234 -0.77 15.40 11.00
N THR A 235 0.36 15.10 10.40
CA THR A 235 1.54 15.98 10.39
C THR A 235 1.63 16.87 9.16
N GLY A 236 0.93 16.53 8.08
CA GLY A 236 1.05 17.18 6.78
C GLY A 236 2.37 16.91 6.06
N LYS A 237 3.21 16.00 6.57
CA LYS A 237 4.48 15.58 5.98
C LYS A 237 4.32 14.28 5.21
N TYR A 238 5.31 13.96 4.40
CA TYR A 238 5.34 12.70 3.65
C TYR A 238 6.15 11.65 4.41
N ASP A 239 5.49 10.53 4.75
CA ASP A 239 6.10 9.36 5.36
C ASP A 239 6.43 8.31 4.29
N ASP A 240 7.41 7.44 4.56
CA ASP A 240 7.68 6.27 3.74
C ASP A 240 6.42 5.39 3.68
N MET A 241 6.10 4.86 2.49
CA MET A 241 5.06 3.85 2.33
C MET A 241 5.57 2.54 2.93
N VAL A 242 4.79 1.98 3.87
CA VAL A 242 5.17 0.77 4.61
C VAL A 242 4.01 -0.19 4.75
N PHE A 243 4.37 -1.47 4.92
CA PHE A 243 3.50 -2.53 5.40
C PHE A 243 4.23 -3.26 6.52
N ASP A 244 3.60 -3.32 7.70
CA ASP A 244 4.09 -3.99 8.90
C ASP A 244 3.18 -5.15 9.25
N PHE A 245 3.78 -6.29 9.53
CA PHE A 245 3.10 -7.49 10.01
C PHE A 245 3.73 -7.94 11.32
N SER A 246 2.90 -8.46 12.22
CA SER A 246 3.33 -9.24 13.38
C SER A 246 2.26 -10.30 13.67
N GLY A 247 2.66 -11.55 13.76
CA GLY A 247 1.74 -12.65 14.02
C GLY A 247 2.45 -14.00 14.15
N ASP A 248 1.68 -15.02 14.46
CA ASP A 248 2.10 -16.42 14.50
C ASP A 248 1.50 -17.20 13.35
N ASP A 249 2.16 -18.30 13.07
CA ASP A 249 2.11 -19.15 11.89
C ASP A 249 2.38 -18.43 10.56
N ASP A 250 2.01 -19.03 9.45
CA ASP A 250 2.54 -18.62 8.14
C ASP A 250 2.01 -17.29 7.65
N VAL A 251 2.92 -16.48 7.15
CA VAL A 251 2.59 -15.29 6.36
C VAL A 251 3.45 -15.17 5.12
N TRP A 252 2.78 -14.98 4.00
CA TRP A 252 3.42 -14.62 2.72
C TRP A 252 2.79 -13.36 2.17
N VAL A 253 3.63 -12.41 1.78
CA VAL A 253 3.16 -11.17 1.17
C VAL A 253 3.73 -11.05 -0.24
N TYR A 254 2.81 -10.90 -1.20
CA TYR A 254 3.12 -10.68 -2.61
C TYR A 254 2.77 -9.25 -3.00
N VAL A 255 3.57 -8.69 -3.89
CA VAL A 255 3.26 -7.45 -4.59
C VAL A 255 3.23 -7.76 -6.08
N ASP A 256 2.10 -7.47 -6.74
CA ASP A 256 1.86 -7.80 -8.15
C ASP A 256 2.28 -9.23 -8.51
N ASP A 257 1.85 -10.17 -7.67
CA ASP A 257 2.10 -11.61 -7.81
C ASP A 257 3.54 -12.07 -7.57
N GLU A 258 4.47 -11.19 -7.17
CA GLU A 258 5.84 -11.55 -6.77
C GLU A 258 5.99 -11.57 -5.24
N LEU A 259 6.61 -12.65 -4.71
CA LEU A 259 6.83 -12.83 -3.28
C LEU A 259 7.84 -11.81 -2.75
N VAL A 260 7.42 -11.01 -1.78
CA VAL A 260 8.22 -9.94 -1.18
C VAL A 260 8.60 -10.27 0.26
N LEU A 261 7.64 -10.79 1.05
CA LEU A 261 7.87 -11.15 2.44
C LEU A 261 7.49 -12.62 2.64
N ASP A 262 8.40 -13.40 3.23
CA ASP A 262 8.28 -14.84 3.44
C ASP A 262 8.53 -15.17 4.92
N LEU A 263 7.45 -15.47 5.63
CA LEU A 263 7.44 -15.96 7.02
C LEU A 263 6.62 -17.24 7.06
N GLY A 264 6.98 -18.22 6.20
CA GLY A 264 6.34 -19.53 6.20
C GLY A 264 6.84 -20.42 7.30
N GLY A 265 6.02 -21.36 7.74
CA GLY A 265 6.31 -22.31 8.80
C GLY A 265 5.50 -22.02 10.07
N ALA A 266 5.35 -23.05 10.91
CA ALA A 266 4.76 -22.86 12.22
C ALA A 266 5.80 -22.25 13.16
N HIS A 267 5.50 -21.10 13.68
CA HIS A 267 6.41 -20.31 14.51
C HIS A 267 5.65 -19.52 15.57
N THR A 268 6.38 -19.06 16.59
CA THR A 268 5.85 -18.06 17.53
C THR A 268 5.70 -16.71 16.83
N GLN A 269 5.11 -15.73 17.50
CA GLN A 269 4.90 -14.41 16.96
C GLN A 269 6.19 -13.80 16.39
N LEU A 270 6.23 -13.59 15.09
CA LEU A 270 7.31 -12.94 14.34
C LEU A 270 6.85 -11.62 13.74
N LYS A 271 7.81 -10.83 13.26
CA LYS A 271 7.52 -9.56 12.60
C LYS A 271 8.18 -9.49 11.22
N GLY A 272 7.49 -8.86 10.29
CA GLY A 272 8.00 -8.51 8.98
C GLY A 272 7.59 -7.09 8.59
N ASN A 273 8.48 -6.37 7.93
CA ASN A 273 8.26 -5.02 7.45
C ASN A 273 8.69 -4.89 6.00
N ILE A 274 7.86 -4.25 5.19
CA ILE A 274 8.17 -3.83 3.82
C ILE A 274 8.19 -2.31 3.80
N ASN A 275 9.31 -1.70 3.37
CA ASN A 275 9.43 -0.26 3.16
C ASN A 275 9.64 0.01 1.67
N PHE A 276 8.65 0.59 1.02
CA PHE A 276 8.64 0.85 -0.42
C PHE A 276 9.56 2.01 -0.82
N ALA A 277 9.73 3.02 0.04
CA ALA A 277 10.63 4.13 -0.24
C ALA A 277 12.09 3.70 -0.26
N LYS A 278 12.45 2.79 0.64
CA LYS A 278 13.81 2.25 0.77
C LYS A 278 14.03 1.00 -0.06
N ASN A 279 12.97 0.44 -0.64
CA ASN A 279 12.99 -0.84 -1.35
C ASN A 279 13.62 -1.97 -0.52
N LYS A 280 13.18 -2.10 0.74
CA LYS A 280 13.76 -3.04 1.72
C LYS A 280 12.70 -3.84 2.45
N VAL A 281 13.06 -5.06 2.82
CA VAL A 281 12.28 -5.95 3.68
C VAL A 281 13.11 -6.27 4.91
N TRP A 282 12.51 -6.16 6.10
CA TRP A 282 13.12 -6.54 7.37
C TRP A 282 12.31 -7.62 8.04
N TYR A 283 13.00 -8.47 8.77
CA TYR A 283 12.43 -9.50 9.61
C TYR A 283 12.98 -9.33 11.02
N GLU A 284 12.09 -9.32 12.02
CA GLU A 284 12.45 -9.43 13.42
C GLU A 284 12.07 -10.83 13.89
N LEU A 285 13.06 -11.67 14.07
CA LEU A 285 12.93 -13.06 14.44
C LEU A 285 13.33 -13.20 15.90
N VAL A 286 12.35 -13.30 16.81
CA VAL A 286 12.59 -13.46 18.24
C VAL A 286 12.70 -14.95 18.55
N ALA A 287 13.82 -15.38 19.12
CA ALA A 287 13.98 -16.76 19.60
C ALA A 287 13.13 -16.97 20.87
N SER A 288 12.22 -17.93 20.81
CA SER A 288 11.24 -18.25 21.85
C SER A 288 11.87 -18.91 23.01
N ASN A 289 12.68 -18.74 23.76
CA ASN A 289 13.14 -19.32 25.06
C ASN A 289 14.63 -19.15 25.40
N ASP A 290 15.42 -18.45 24.61
CA ASP A 290 16.79 -18.19 25.00
C ASP A 290 16.97 -16.67 25.24
N GLN A 291 16.78 -16.26 26.48
CA GLN A 291 16.97 -14.87 26.93
C GLN A 291 18.40 -14.32 26.68
N LYS A 292 19.25 -15.07 26.02
CA LYS A 292 20.64 -14.71 25.70
C LYS A 292 20.95 -14.48 24.24
N THR A 293 20.04 -14.76 23.33
CA THR A 293 20.22 -14.44 21.90
C THR A 293 19.53 -13.14 21.57
N ASN A 294 20.31 -12.09 21.48
CA ASN A 294 19.93 -10.77 21.02
C ASN A 294 19.03 -10.84 19.80
N GLU A 295 17.99 -9.99 19.78
CA GLU A 295 17.15 -9.67 18.64
C GLU A 295 17.97 -9.71 17.34
N ARG A 296 17.69 -10.66 16.49
CA ARG A 296 18.32 -10.74 15.19
C ARG A 296 17.46 -10.06 14.16
N ASN A 297 17.71 -8.78 13.98
CA ASN A 297 17.18 -8.07 12.81
C ASN A 297 17.86 -8.63 11.57
N VAL A 298 17.16 -9.41 10.79
CA VAL A 298 17.63 -9.90 9.50
C VAL A 298 17.16 -8.95 8.42
N GLU A 299 18.02 -8.05 7.99
CA GLU A 299 17.77 -7.27 6.79
C GLU A 299 17.97 -8.19 5.57
N LYS A 300 16.91 -8.46 4.82
CA LYS A 300 17.02 -9.01 3.47
C LYS A 300 16.91 -7.88 2.47
N LYS A 301 17.79 -7.87 1.47
CA LYS A 301 17.59 -7.01 0.30
C LYS A 301 16.26 -7.34 -0.32
N ALA A 302 15.53 -6.32 -0.72
CA ALA A 302 14.24 -6.48 -1.37
C ALA A 302 14.34 -7.45 -2.55
N PHE A 303 13.39 -8.38 -2.61
CA PHE A 303 13.29 -9.34 -3.70
C PHE A 303 12.57 -8.78 -4.93
N PHE A 304 12.12 -7.56 -4.88
CA PHE A 304 11.45 -6.92 -6.01
C PHE A 304 12.30 -5.79 -6.58
N ASN A 305 12.25 -5.64 -7.88
CA ASN A 305 12.72 -4.43 -8.54
C ASN A 305 11.90 -3.25 -8.02
N LYS A 306 12.51 -2.05 -8.02
CA LYS A 306 11.77 -0.84 -7.65
C LYS A 306 10.46 -0.78 -8.44
N LEU A 307 9.35 -0.72 -7.73
CA LEU A 307 8.02 -0.65 -8.35
C LEU A 307 7.91 0.62 -9.21
N SER A 308 7.25 0.50 -10.33
CA SER A 308 6.86 1.65 -11.14
C SER A 308 5.86 2.52 -10.38
N GLN A 309 5.72 3.78 -10.78
CA GLN A 309 4.60 4.59 -10.29
C GLN A 309 3.29 4.04 -10.84
N GLY A 310 2.24 4.10 -10.04
CA GLY A 310 0.91 3.67 -10.46
C GLY A 310 0.24 2.68 -9.52
N LYS A 311 -0.78 1.99 -10.04
CA LYS A 311 -1.59 1.06 -9.27
C LYS A 311 -0.88 -0.27 -9.11
N HIS A 312 -0.85 -0.75 -7.88
CA HIS A 312 -0.30 -2.03 -7.47
C HIS A 312 -1.26 -2.72 -6.49
N THR A 313 -1.02 -4.01 -6.23
CA THR A 313 -1.78 -4.77 -5.23
C THR A 313 -0.83 -5.55 -4.34
N LEU A 314 -0.91 -5.30 -3.04
CA LEU A 314 -0.27 -6.13 -2.03
C LEU A 314 -1.26 -7.22 -1.60
N LYS A 315 -0.83 -8.48 -1.64
CA LYS A 315 -1.64 -9.65 -1.29
C LYS A 315 -1.01 -10.34 -0.10
N VAL A 316 -1.72 -10.36 1.01
CA VAL A 316 -1.30 -11.04 2.24
C VAL A 316 -1.98 -12.40 2.30
N PHE A 317 -1.20 -13.47 2.43
CA PHE A 317 -1.67 -14.81 2.71
C PHE A 317 -1.28 -15.17 4.14
N TYR A 318 -2.24 -15.47 4.96
CA TYR A 318 -2.10 -15.85 6.36
C TYR A 318 -2.68 -17.25 6.57
N MET A 319 -1.98 -18.11 7.30
CA MET A 319 -2.47 -19.43 7.65
C MET A 319 -2.26 -19.68 9.14
N GLU A 320 -3.35 -20.03 9.82
CA GLU A 320 -3.33 -20.54 11.19
C GLU A 320 -3.38 -22.06 11.14
N ARG A 321 -2.40 -22.74 11.77
CA ARG A 321 -2.21 -24.20 11.68
C ARG A 321 -2.37 -24.95 12.97
N ALA A 322 -2.96 -24.41 13.95
CA ALA A 322 -3.06 -24.94 15.31
C ALA A 322 -1.94 -24.48 16.24
N GLY A 323 -2.19 -24.63 17.50
CA GLY A 323 -1.32 -24.19 18.58
C GLY A 323 -2.17 -23.65 19.71
N GLY A 324 -1.62 -22.77 20.50
CA GLY A 324 -2.35 -22.17 21.61
C GLY A 324 -3.03 -20.86 21.25
N ASP A 325 -2.40 -20.07 20.45
CA ASP A 325 -2.79 -18.70 20.15
C ASP A 325 -2.68 -18.42 18.65
N SER A 326 -3.52 -17.52 18.15
CA SER A 326 -3.48 -16.97 16.80
C SER A 326 -3.39 -15.45 16.92
N ASN A 327 -2.28 -14.88 16.52
CA ASN A 327 -2.06 -13.43 16.65
C ASN A 327 -1.89 -12.79 15.28
N LEU A 328 -2.65 -11.75 15.04
CA LEU A 328 -2.54 -10.96 13.82
C LEU A 328 -2.47 -9.48 14.15
N LYS A 329 -1.35 -8.84 13.81
CA LYS A 329 -1.23 -7.40 13.79
C LYS A 329 -0.70 -6.94 12.44
N VAL A 330 -1.47 -6.10 11.78
CA VAL A 330 -1.13 -5.50 10.49
C VAL A 330 -1.26 -4.00 10.60
N THR A 331 -0.28 -3.27 10.08
CA THR A 331 -0.32 -1.81 9.96
C THR A 331 0.26 -1.39 8.61
N PHE A 332 -0.41 -0.49 7.90
CA PHE A 332 0.09 0.02 6.62
C PHE A 332 -0.44 1.44 6.36
N ASN A 333 0.29 2.19 5.52
CA ASN A 333 -0.13 3.50 5.01
C ASN A 333 -0.23 3.53 3.48
N LEU A 334 -0.45 2.38 2.87
CA LEU A 334 -0.60 2.19 1.43
C LEU A 334 -1.95 2.75 0.97
N GLN A 335 -1.96 3.96 0.43
CA GLN A 335 -3.20 4.62 -0.01
C GLN A 335 -3.63 4.11 -1.39
N SER A 336 -4.92 3.89 -1.58
CA SER A 336 -5.50 3.52 -2.89
C SER A 336 -5.95 4.73 -3.69
N SER A 337 -6.03 5.89 -3.08
CA SER A 337 -6.43 7.16 -3.68
C SER A 337 -5.22 8.02 -4.03
N GLY A 338 -5.35 8.79 -5.10
CA GLY A 338 -4.28 9.69 -5.50
C GLY A 338 -4.61 10.50 -6.75
N VAL A 339 -3.68 11.35 -7.12
CA VAL A 339 -3.74 12.17 -8.31
C VAL A 339 -2.51 11.93 -9.19
N LYS A 340 -2.76 11.74 -10.47
CA LYS A 340 -1.74 11.70 -11.51
C LYS A 340 -1.57 13.10 -12.06
N VAL A 341 -0.37 13.68 -11.90
CA VAL A 341 -0.03 15.02 -12.41
C VAL A 341 0.78 14.86 -13.69
N ARG A 342 0.26 15.42 -14.77
CA ARG A 342 0.90 15.38 -16.09
C ARG A 342 1.34 16.77 -16.51
N HIS A 343 2.55 16.86 -17.01
CA HIS A 343 3.12 18.02 -17.66
C HIS A 343 3.24 17.68 -19.15
N ILE A 344 2.53 18.42 -20.01
CA ILE A 344 2.28 18.03 -21.40
C ILE A 344 2.74 19.15 -22.32
N ASP A 345 3.53 18.82 -23.33
CA ASP A 345 3.76 19.70 -24.48
C ASP A 345 2.47 19.82 -25.28
N LYS A 346 1.88 21.00 -25.31
CA LYS A 346 0.57 21.22 -25.93
C LYS A 346 0.58 21.06 -27.45
N GLU A 347 1.70 21.32 -28.09
CA GLU A 347 1.83 21.21 -29.54
C GLU A 347 1.96 19.78 -30.02
N THR A 348 2.67 18.95 -29.25
CA THR A 348 2.98 17.57 -29.65
C THR A 348 2.14 16.54 -28.92
N GLY A 349 1.52 16.92 -27.80
CA GLY A 349 0.83 15.98 -26.89
C GLY A 349 1.79 15.13 -26.06
N ASN A 350 3.10 15.30 -26.19
CA ASN A 350 4.08 14.52 -25.46
C ASN A 350 4.07 14.84 -23.98
N ILE A 351 4.17 13.81 -23.15
CA ILE A 351 4.30 13.95 -21.70
C ILE A 351 5.75 14.31 -21.38
N LEU A 352 5.98 15.54 -20.92
CA LEU A 352 7.28 16.01 -20.42
C LEU A 352 7.63 15.38 -19.09
N LYS A 353 6.61 15.17 -18.25
CA LYS A 353 6.71 14.49 -16.95
C LYS A 353 5.35 14.02 -16.47
N GLU A 354 5.34 12.89 -15.79
CA GLU A 354 4.19 12.37 -15.08
C GLU A 354 4.62 11.97 -13.66
N ASP A 355 3.86 12.37 -12.66
CA ASP A 355 4.08 12.02 -11.25
C ASP A 355 2.76 11.57 -10.62
N TYR A 356 2.86 10.66 -9.64
CA TYR A 356 1.74 10.24 -8.81
C TYR A 356 1.93 10.75 -7.39
N GLN A 357 0.86 11.30 -6.82
CA GLN A 357 0.80 11.69 -5.42
C GLN A 357 -0.38 10.97 -4.79
N SER A 358 -0.15 10.25 -3.69
CA SER A 358 -1.19 9.50 -3.00
C SER A 358 -1.47 10.06 -1.61
N GLY A 359 -2.65 9.76 -1.11
CA GLY A 359 -3.08 10.17 0.22
C GLY A 359 -4.43 9.57 0.56
N GLU A 360 -4.94 9.96 1.71
CA GLU A 360 -6.22 9.53 2.23
C GLU A 360 -7.39 10.20 1.47
N ILE A 361 -8.46 9.44 1.21
CA ILE A 361 -9.68 9.96 0.59
C ILE A 361 -10.22 11.16 1.40
N GLY A 362 -10.62 12.20 0.71
CA GLY A 362 -11.12 13.45 1.29
C GLY A 362 -10.03 14.46 1.66
N LYS A 363 -8.75 14.09 1.63
CA LYS A 363 -7.64 15.03 1.83
C LYS A 363 -7.32 15.80 0.56
N VAL A 364 -6.71 16.96 0.72
CA VAL A 364 -6.32 17.84 -0.37
C VAL A 364 -4.86 17.60 -0.73
N ILE A 365 -4.60 17.30 -1.98
CA ILE A 365 -3.26 17.30 -2.58
C ILE A 365 -3.10 18.59 -3.36
N LYS A 366 -2.02 19.33 -3.08
CA LYS A 366 -1.65 20.54 -3.84
C LYS A 366 -0.77 20.14 -5.00
N THR A 367 -1.22 20.46 -6.21
CA THR A 367 -0.42 20.27 -7.42
C THR A 367 0.12 21.60 -7.94
N ALA A 368 1.20 21.58 -8.69
CA ALA A 368 1.81 22.78 -9.25
C ALA A 368 2.45 22.51 -10.60
N GLY A 369 2.52 23.53 -11.44
CA GLY A 369 3.37 23.53 -12.62
C GLY A 369 4.85 23.40 -12.24
N MET A 370 5.67 22.92 -13.17
CA MET A 370 7.11 22.74 -13.02
C MET A 370 7.85 23.59 -14.08
N ASN A 371 9.14 23.82 -13.85
CA ASN A 371 10.00 24.43 -14.86
C ASN A 371 10.63 23.35 -15.73
N PHE A 372 10.64 23.58 -17.03
CA PHE A 372 11.34 22.76 -18.03
C PHE A 372 12.15 23.69 -18.93
N ASP A 373 13.34 23.25 -19.32
CA ASP A 373 14.21 24.03 -20.21
C ASP A 373 13.51 24.30 -21.56
N ASN A 374 13.47 25.58 -21.94
CA ASN A 374 12.85 26.06 -23.16
C ASN A 374 11.31 25.86 -23.24
N TYR A 375 10.65 25.60 -22.13
CA TYR A 375 9.19 25.53 -22.07
C TYR A 375 8.63 26.58 -21.13
N VAL A 376 7.47 27.09 -21.47
CA VAL A 376 6.69 28.01 -20.65
C VAL A 376 5.35 27.38 -20.35
N LEU A 377 4.93 27.41 -19.09
CA LEU A 377 3.60 26.98 -18.68
C LEU A 377 2.57 27.95 -19.30
N ILE A 378 1.67 27.42 -20.12
CA ILE A 378 0.67 28.21 -20.84
C ILE A 378 -0.76 27.95 -20.38
N GLU A 379 -1.00 26.81 -19.71
CA GLU A 379 -2.32 26.46 -19.21
C GLU A 379 -2.19 25.62 -17.93
N SER A 380 -2.87 26.04 -16.88
CA SER A 380 -2.96 25.34 -15.60
C SER A 380 -4.37 24.78 -15.42
N PRO A 381 -4.55 23.72 -14.60
CA PRO A 381 -5.87 23.22 -14.29
C PRO A 381 -6.70 24.31 -13.57
N GLU A 382 -8.01 24.28 -13.73
CA GLU A 382 -8.92 25.20 -13.06
C GLU A 382 -8.75 25.16 -11.53
N LYS A 383 -8.48 23.96 -11.00
CA LYS A 383 -8.20 23.74 -9.57
C LYS A 383 -6.90 22.97 -9.42
N ALA A 384 -5.89 23.62 -8.87
CA ALA A 384 -4.61 22.99 -8.55
C ALA A 384 -4.68 22.16 -7.26
N ASP A 385 -5.62 22.47 -6.36
CA ASP A 385 -5.89 21.74 -5.13
C ASP A 385 -6.93 20.65 -5.40
N VAL A 386 -6.51 19.39 -5.26
CA VAL A 386 -7.32 18.20 -5.59
C VAL A 386 -7.77 17.52 -4.31
N VAL A 387 -9.08 17.47 -4.09
CA VAL A 387 -9.66 16.61 -3.02
C VAL A 387 -9.66 15.17 -3.50
N LEU A 388 -8.95 14.30 -2.79
CA LEU A 388 -8.80 12.90 -3.18
C LEU A 388 -10.12 12.13 -3.08
N LYS A 389 -10.41 11.32 -4.10
CA LYS A 389 -11.57 10.42 -4.22
C LYS A 389 -11.09 8.96 -4.36
N GLU A 390 -12.01 8.01 -4.32
CA GLU A 390 -11.68 6.59 -4.53
C GLU A 390 -11.07 6.32 -5.92
N GLU A 391 -11.52 7.08 -6.92
CA GLU A 391 -11.02 6.93 -8.28
C GLU A 391 -9.74 7.74 -8.51
N GLU A 392 -8.90 7.25 -9.41
CA GLU A 392 -7.72 7.98 -9.85
C GLU A 392 -8.14 9.29 -10.53
N GLN A 393 -7.56 10.39 -10.06
CA GLN A 393 -7.78 11.72 -10.60
C GLN A 393 -6.58 12.12 -11.44
N ILE A 394 -6.81 12.87 -12.53
CA ILE A 394 -5.74 13.33 -13.41
C ILE A 394 -5.79 14.84 -13.49
N VAL A 395 -4.62 15.46 -13.35
CA VAL A 395 -4.43 16.91 -13.47
C VAL A 395 -3.37 17.18 -14.53
N ASN A 396 -3.69 18.04 -15.49
CA ASN A 396 -2.80 18.35 -16.59
C ASN A 396 -2.33 19.80 -16.52
N TYR A 397 -1.03 20.00 -16.68
CA TYR A 397 -0.38 21.29 -16.93
C TYR A 397 0.15 21.28 -18.35
N TYR A 398 -0.20 22.29 -19.14
CA TYR A 398 0.21 22.36 -20.53
C TYR A 398 1.31 23.40 -20.72
N TYR A 399 2.31 23.03 -21.49
CA TYR A 399 3.49 23.80 -21.78
C TYR A 399 3.64 24.00 -23.27
N SER A 400 4.27 25.09 -23.64
CA SER A 400 4.68 25.34 -25.01
C SER A 400 6.15 25.62 -25.06
N LYS A 401 6.80 25.12 -26.08
CA LYS A 401 8.22 25.33 -26.32
C LYS A 401 8.45 26.70 -26.93
N PHE A 402 9.46 27.39 -26.45
CA PHE A 402 9.87 28.70 -26.94
C PHE A 402 11.30 28.65 -27.43
N TYR A 403 11.58 29.46 -28.47
CA TYR A 403 12.88 29.58 -29.08
C TYR A 403 13.29 31.04 -29.18
N ASP A 404 14.61 31.24 -29.16
CA ASP A 404 15.19 32.57 -29.32
C ASP A 404 15.44 32.89 -30.79
N ILE A 405 15.11 34.10 -31.15
CA ILE A 405 15.45 34.72 -32.45
C ILE A 405 16.42 35.85 -32.13
N ASN A 406 17.67 35.68 -32.52
CA ASN A 406 18.73 36.61 -32.29
C ASN A 406 18.99 37.40 -33.57
N VAL A 407 18.98 38.71 -33.46
CA VAL A 407 19.22 39.61 -34.60
C VAL A 407 20.47 40.43 -34.36
N LYS A 408 21.40 40.37 -35.27
CA LYS A 408 22.66 41.12 -35.21
C LYS A 408 22.86 42.04 -36.41
N TYR A 409 23.46 43.21 -36.19
CA TYR A 409 23.80 44.20 -37.19
C TYR A 409 25.32 44.33 -37.25
N ILE A 410 25.94 43.96 -38.37
CA ILE A 410 27.38 43.67 -38.46
C ILE A 410 28.03 44.42 -39.60
N ASP A 411 29.18 45.07 -39.35
CA ASP A 411 30.05 45.57 -40.40
C ASP A 411 30.71 44.40 -41.13
N ILE A 412 30.45 44.28 -42.44
CA ILE A 412 30.94 43.19 -43.29
C ILE A 412 32.44 43.14 -43.41
N ASN A 413 33.17 44.26 -43.22
CA ASN A 413 34.61 44.33 -43.37
C ASN A 413 35.38 43.86 -42.16
N ASN A 414 34.83 43.96 -40.97
CA ASN A 414 35.54 43.67 -39.74
C ASN A 414 34.77 42.78 -38.75
N ASN A 415 33.57 42.34 -39.13
CA ASN A 415 32.65 41.50 -38.35
C ASN A 415 32.27 42.09 -36.96
N LYS A 416 32.38 43.40 -36.75
CA LYS A 416 31.98 44.07 -35.52
C LYS A 416 30.49 44.41 -35.55
N GLU A 417 29.83 44.27 -34.41
CA GLU A 417 28.47 44.75 -34.23
C GLU A 417 28.46 46.27 -34.25
N ILE A 418 27.55 46.86 -35.05
CA ILE A 418 27.45 48.29 -35.31
C ILE A 418 26.14 48.89 -34.80
N ALA A 419 25.24 48.11 -34.31
CA ALA A 419 24.03 48.51 -33.62
C ALA A 419 23.64 47.43 -32.60
N THR A 420 22.84 47.81 -31.62
CA THR A 420 22.36 46.91 -30.56
C THR A 420 21.63 45.75 -31.16
N SER A 421 22.08 44.53 -30.80
CA SER A 421 21.45 43.26 -31.13
C SER A 421 20.06 43.19 -30.51
N GLU A 422 19.17 42.44 -31.16
CA GLU A 422 17.83 42.19 -30.67
C GLU A 422 17.70 40.69 -30.36
N ARG A 423 16.93 40.36 -29.34
CA ARG A 423 16.54 39.03 -29.01
C ARG A 423 15.03 38.98 -28.78
N MET A 424 14.36 38.11 -29.49
CA MET A 424 12.95 37.81 -29.31
C MET A 424 12.81 36.38 -28.86
N ASN A 425 11.99 36.16 -27.85
CA ASN A 425 11.61 34.81 -27.43
C ASN A 425 10.20 34.52 -27.95
N LYS A 426 10.07 33.54 -28.82
CA LYS A 426 8.83 33.24 -29.54
C LYS A 426 8.42 31.80 -29.36
N ARG A 427 7.12 31.57 -29.27
CA ARG A 427 6.51 30.26 -29.17
C ARG A 427 6.78 29.45 -30.46
N VAL A 428 7.00 28.16 -30.34
CA VAL A 428 7.09 27.26 -31.47
C VAL A 428 5.86 27.37 -32.37
N ASN A 429 6.04 27.28 -33.68
CA ASN A 429 5.04 27.44 -34.74
C ASN A 429 4.42 28.84 -34.87
N SER A 430 4.80 29.81 -34.02
CA SER A 430 4.40 31.19 -34.25
C SER A 430 5.21 31.84 -35.41
N GLU A 431 4.66 32.87 -35.99
CA GLU A 431 5.38 33.63 -37.00
C GLU A 431 6.32 34.69 -36.36
N TYR A 432 7.41 34.97 -37.06
CA TYR A 432 8.33 36.01 -36.73
C TYR A 432 8.74 36.80 -37.99
N ALA A 433 9.11 38.02 -37.77
CA ALA A 433 9.75 38.86 -38.76
C ALA A 433 10.80 39.76 -38.07
N THR A 434 11.89 39.98 -38.77
CA THR A 434 12.96 40.89 -38.37
C THR A 434 13.24 41.86 -39.52
N ASP A 435 13.73 43.03 -39.21
CA ASP A 435 13.97 44.06 -40.22
C ASP A 435 15.40 44.63 -40.13
N LYS A 436 15.91 45.12 -41.26
CA LYS A 436 17.13 45.89 -41.29
C LYS A 436 16.91 47.25 -40.60
N LYS A 437 17.94 47.77 -39.96
CA LYS A 437 17.95 49.11 -39.36
C LYS A 437 18.60 50.13 -40.28
N ASP A 438 18.15 51.36 -40.22
CA ASP A 438 18.88 52.50 -40.78
C ASP A 438 19.97 52.90 -39.78
N ILE A 439 21.23 52.69 -40.17
CA ILE A 439 22.39 52.94 -39.32
C ILE A 439 23.23 54.09 -39.96
N GLN A 440 23.37 55.18 -39.22
CA GLN A 440 24.08 56.34 -39.72
C GLN A 440 25.52 56.03 -40.10
N GLY A 441 25.93 56.37 -41.30
CA GLY A 441 27.26 56.10 -41.83
C GLY A 441 27.48 54.68 -42.39
N TYR A 442 26.41 53.91 -42.52
CA TYR A 442 26.46 52.59 -43.05
C TYR A 442 25.37 52.34 -44.10
N THR A 443 25.67 51.52 -45.09
CA THR A 443 24.71 51.08 -46.11
C THR A 443 24.48 49.58 -45.96
N PHE A 444 23.20 49.13 -45.95
CA PHE A 444 22.83 47.71 -45.91
C PHE A 444 23.37 46.99 -47.16
N VAL A 445 23.92 45.75 -46.95
CA VAL A 445 24.50 44.92 -47.99
C VAL A 445 23.71 43.64 -48.22
N LYS A 446 23.50 42.87 -47.16
CA LYS A 446 22.82 41.59 -47.23
C LYS A 446 22.32 41.13 -45.88
N VAL A 447 21.40 40.18 -45.88
CA VAL A 447 20.97 39.44 -44.70
C VAL A 447 21.46 37.99 -44.81
N VAL A 448 21.84 37.38 -43.69
CA VAL A 448 22.17 35.99 -43.57
C VAL A 448 21.28 35.40 -42.47
N GLY A 449 20.66 34.25 -42.70
CA GLY A 449 19.55 33.69 -41.95
C GLY A 449 18.21 34.15 -42.55
N GLU A 450 17.13 33.49 -42.14
CA GLU A 450 15.78 33.79 -42.62
C GLU A 450 15.21 34.98 -41.80
N PRO A 451 14.92 36.13 -42.44
CA PRO A 451 14.44 37.32 -41.73
C PRO A 451 12.97 37.20 -41.28
N LYS A 452 12.21 36.25 -41.81
CA LYS A 452 10.82 35.99 -41.47
C LYS A 452 10.48 34.50 -41.69
N GLY A 453 9.54 33.99 -40.92
CA GLY A 453 9.10 32.60 -41.07
C GLY A 453 8.37 32.09 -39.84
N LYS A 454 8.28 30.77 -39.74
CA LYS A 454 7.75 30.11 -38.52
C LYS A 454 8.90 29.69 -37.61
N VAL A 455 8.69 29.83 -36.34
CA VAL A 455 9.64 29.44 -35.27
C VAL A 455 9.62 27.93 -35.11
N VAL A 456 10.70 27.23 -35.47
CA VAL A 456 10.84 25.77 -35.29
C VAL A 456 12.07 25.42 -34.46
N SER A 457 12.99 26.35 -34.30
CA SER A 457 14.22 26.22 -33.51
C SER A 457 14.74 27.60 -33.15
N ASN A 458 15.87 27.68 -32.44
CA ASN A 458 16.59 28.95 -32.30
C ASN A 458 17.05 29.46 -33.69
N ILE A 459 16.90 30.75 -33.90
CA ILE A 459 17.13 31.41 -35.20
C ILE A 459 18.11 32.55 -35.00
N ASP A 460 19.14 32.60 -35.85
CA ASP A 460 20.08 33.69 -35.92
C ASP A 460 19.91 34.45 -37.26
N VAL A 461 19.63 35.73 -37.20
CA VAL A 461 19.54 36.63 -38.35
C VAL A 461 20.61 37.69 -38.25
N LYS A 462 21.42 37.85 -39.29
CA LYS A 462 22.52 38.80 -39.34
C LYS A 462 22.34 39.70 -40.52
N TYR A 463 22.20 41.02 -40.25
CA TYR A 463 22.16 42.06 -41.24
C TYR A 463 23.55 42.63 -41.37
N PHE A 464 24.14 42.54 -42.59
CA PHE A 464 25.46 43.03 -42.90
C PHE A 464 25.42 44.38 -43.57
N TYR A 465 26.30 45.25 -43.15
CA TYR A 465 26.41 46.62 -43.60
C TYR A 465 27.85 46.95 -44.00
N LYS A 466 28.01 47.92 -44.90
CA LYS A 466 29.32 48.46 -45.31
C LYS A 466 29.38 49.91 -44.86
N LYS A 467 30.49 50.34 -44.24
CA LYS A 467 30.73 51.68 -43.85
C LYS A 467 30.83 52.56 -45.12
N ASN A 468 30.12 53.74 -45.12
CA ASN A 468 30.14 54.67 -46.22
C ASN A 468 31.53 55.28 -46.34
N SER A 469 32.02 55.49 -47.58
CA SER A 469 33.26 56.20 -47.82
C SER A 469 33.05 57.67 -47.52
N THR A 470 33.87 58.23 -46.65
CA THR A 470 33.93 59.64 -46.44
C THR A 470 34.63 60.21 -47.69
N ILE A 471 33.85 60.82 -48.60
CA ILE A 471 34.46 61.63 -49.68
C ILE A 471 35.11 62.80 -48.98
N ARG A 472 36.44 62.86 -48.99
CA ARG A 472 37.20 63.99 -48.61
C ARG A 472 37.29 64.96 -49.78
#